data_cbf2da48c309473500386f999518ab38
#
_entry.id   cbf2da48c309473500386f999518ab38
#
_cell.length_a   1.000
_cell.length_b   1.000
_cell.length_c   1.000
_cell.angle_alpha   90.00
_cell.angle_beta   90.00
_cell.angle_gamma   90.00
#
_symmetry.space_group_name_H-M   'P 1'
#
loop_
_entity.id
_entity.type
_entity.pdbx_description
1 polymer ?
#
loop_
_entity_poly.entity_id
_entity_poly.type
_entity_poly.pdbx_seq_one_letter_code
_entity_poly.pdbx_strand_id
1 'polypeptide(L)'
;MIALMKRILSVSGPYQGRIKLAFVFAFLKAMLSKAPIGLSFLALSAFLQGTMTARLCLWLAVGTVGCVLLECLCQNIADRLQAAAGYMVFADLRMELGRHLRRLPMGYFTEGNIGKISSVLSTDMVFIEENCMHDIANMMSYTFAQAILVLWLAFLNPWLGLAALVVVGIIWQLGRASLGSTLAHSDVRQEQSEALTRAVLDYVEGIGIAKTFNLLGERSEQLTENFARSRKVSIEFEESQAPWMRALYLVCGLGSVLIIPLSLWLYGRGQLSIIFLLGVLLFVFDLFGPMKALYSQATRLTVMNACMDRIEAVLAQPELPDRGRETLPKAGGAPEVEFRNVTFAYGEKEVLHDVSFTLEKNRMLALVGPSGGGKSTVANLLSRFWDVKQGQILVRGRDIRDIPLSDLMDQISMVFQRVYLFQDTVYNNIAMGRTDATREEVYEAARKARCYDFIMELPDGFDTVIGEGGASLSGGERQRISIARCILKDAPIVILDEATASVDADNESYIQEAITQLCRGKTLLVIAHRLNTIRHADEILVIDQGRIVQAGAHDTLMEEEGIYRRFITARSNPTSWCR
;
A
#
# COMPACT_ATOMS: atom_id res chain seq x y z
N MET A 1 -8.67 16.00 -15.72
CA MET A 1 -7.33 16.48 -16.09
C MET A 1 -6.83 17.59 -15.16
N ILE A 2 -7.43 18.82 -15.20
CA ILE A 2 -6.96 19.95 -14.36
C ILE A 2 -6.98 19.62 -12.86
N ALA A 3 -7.99 18.90 -12.39
CA ALA A 3 -8.09 18.48 -11.00
C ALA A 3 -6.93 17.54 -10.61
N LEU A 4 -6.67 16.50 -11.41
CA LEU A 4 -5.55 15.57 -11.19
C LEU A 4 -4.19 16.30 -11.23
N MET A 5 -4.01 17.19 -12.20
CA MET A 5 -2.78 17.99 -12.30
C MET A 5 -2.59 18.89 -11.06
N LYS A 6 -3.64 19.53 -10.55
CA LYS A 6 -3.57 20.31 -9.31
C LYS A 6 -3.22 19.41 -8.12
N ARG A 7 -3.82 18.23 -8.03
CA ARG A 7 -3.57 17.25 -6.97
C ARG A 7 -2.12 16.77 -6.99
N ILE A 8 -1.58 16.42 -8.15
CA ILE A 8 -0.18 16.02 -8.29
C ILE A 8 0.77 17.19 -7.96
N LEU A 9 0.45 18.39 -8.42
CA LEU A 9 1.23 19.57 -8.05
C LEU A 9 1.19 19.85 -6.54
N SER A 10 0.07 19.62 -5.85
CA SER A 10 0.00 19.79 -4.39
C SER A 10 0.88 18.79 -3.64
N VAL A 11 0.94 17.55 -4.09
CA VAL A 11 1.82 16.51 -3.53
C VAL A 11 3.30 16.74 -3.89
N SER A 12 3.57 17.45 -5.00
CA SER A 12 4.94 17.63 -5.52
C SER A 12 5.81 18.60 -4.70
N GLY A 13 5.25 19.35 -3.74
CA GLY A 13 6.00 20.21 -2.81
C GLY A 13 7.15 20.99 -3.46
N PRO A 14 8.41 20.73 -3.08
CA PRO A 14 9.58 21.48 -3.57
C PRO A 14 9.88 21.26 -5.05
N TYR A 15 9.33 20.21 -5.68
CA TYR A 15 9.62 19.86 -7.08
C TYR A 15 8.70 20.54 -8.10
N GLN A 16 7.71 21.32 -7.67
CA GLN A 16 6.77 22.04 -8.54
C GLN A 16 7.46 22.90 -9.60
N GLY A 17 8.59 23.53 -9.25
CA GLY A 17 9.35 24.38 -10.17
C GLY A 17 9.85 23.61 -11.40
N ARG A 18 10.36 22.40 -11.20
CA ARG A 18 10.82 21.52 -12.29
C ARG A 18 9.67 21.08 -13.20
N ILE A 19 8.53 20.74 -12.62
CA ILE A 19 7.33 20.33 -13.38
C ILE A 19 6.80 21.50 -14.20
N LYS A 20 6.73 22.71 -13.63
CA LYS A 20 6.31 23.92 -14.36
C LYS A 20 7.25 24.25 -15.52
N LEU A 21 8.57 24.10 -15.30
CA LEU A 21 9.56 24.29 -16.36
C LEU A 21 9.40 23.24 -17.47
N ALA A 22 9.12 21.98 -17.13
CA ALA A 22 8.84 20.94 -18.10
C ALA A 22 7.62 21.25 -18.98
N PHE A 23 6.58 21.90 -18.45
CA PHE A 23 5.43 22.36 -19.24
C PHE A 23 5.82 23.44 -20.26
N VAL A 24 6.78 24.33 -19.94
CA VAL A 24 7.30 25.29 -20.90
C VAL A 24 7.99 24.57 -22.07
N PHE A 25 8.81 23.56 -21.77
CA PHE A 25 9.44 22.76 -22.83
C PHE A 25 8.43 21.91 -23.62
N ALA A 26 7.37 21.42 -22.99
CA ALA A 26 6.27 20.75 -23.67
C ALA A 26 5.52 21.68 -24.64
N PHE A 27 5.34 22.96 -24.28
CA PHE A 27 4.79 23.97 -25.16
C PHE A 27 5.72 24.27 -26.35
N LEU A 28 7.02 24.48 -26.09
CA LEU A 28 8.02 24.69 -27.16
C LEU A 28 8.08 23.49 -28.11
N LYS A 29 8.04 22.26 -27.58
CA LYS A 29 7.93 21.03 -28.37
C LYS A 29 6.68 21.06 -29.25
N ALA A 30 5.53 21.40 -28.68
CA ALA A 30 4.27 21.45 -29.44
C ALA A 30 4.31 22.48 -30.60
N MET A 31 4.96 23.62 -30.38
CA MET A 31 5.23 24.59 -31.45
C MET A 31 6.17 24.02 -32.53
N LEU A 32 7.28 23.44 -32.14
CA LEU A 32 8.28 22.91 -33.05
C LEU A 32 7.76 21.73 -33.88
N SER A 33 6.95 20.85 -33.27
CA SER A 33 6.32 19.72 -33.96
C SER A 33 5.33 20.14 -35.06
N LYS A 34 4.76 21.34 -34.97
CA LYS A 34 3.86 21.89 -35.97
C LYS A 34 4.54 22.89 -36.94
N ALA A 35 5.78 23.31 -36.65
CA ALA A 35 6.57 24.19 -37.49
C ALA A 35 6.81 23.64 -38.93
N PRO A 36 7.05 22.32 -39.16
CA PRO A 36 7.15 21.76 -40.52
C PRO A 36 5.93 22.01 -41.41
N ILE A 37 4.71 22.05 -40.79
CA ILE A 37 3.50 22.40 -41.54
C ILE A 37 3.59 23.84 -42.09
N GLY A 38 4.05 24.78 -41.26
CA GLY A 38 4.27 26.17 -41.67
C GLY A 38 5.35 26.29 -42.73
N LEU A 39 6.46 25.54 -42.62
CA LEU A 39 7.52 25.51 -43.63
C LEU A 39 7.03 24.90 -44.97
N SER A 40 6.24 23.83 -44.91
CA SER A 40 5.60 23.24 -46.10
C SER A 40 4.65 24.20 -46.76
N PHE A 41 3.91 25.01 -45.99
CA PHE A 41 3.06 26.07 -46.50
C PHE A 41 3.87 27.16 -47.19
N LEU A 42 5.00 27.58 -46.64
CA LEU A 42 5.92 28.54 -47.28
C LEU A 42 6.50 27.97 -48.58
N ALA A 43 6.87 26.70 -48.62
CA ALA A 43 7.35 26.02 -49.82
C ALA A 43 6.27 26.04 -50.93
N LEU A 44 5.04 25.68 -50.56
CA LEU A 44 3.89 25.68 -51.47
C LEU A 44 3.60 27.09 -52.03
N SER A 45 3.64 28.10 -51.14
CA SER A 45 3.46 29.50 -51.50
C SER A 45 4.51 29.96 -52.52
N ALA A 46 5.78 29.69 -52.28
CA ALA A 46 6.89 30.05 -53.15
C ALA A 46 6.81 29.33 -54.49
N PHE A 47 6.38 28.05 -54.49
CA PHE A 47 6.19 27.29 -55.72
C PHE A 47 5.08 27.89 -56.61
N LEU A 48 3.92 28.19 -56.02
CA LEU A 48 2.77 28.76 -56.77
C LEU A 48 3.03 30.19 -57.29
N GLN A 49 3.87 30.95 -56.58
CA GLN A 49 4.27 32.29 -57.01
C GLN A 49 5.43 32.30 -58.01
N GLY A 50 6.01 31.13 -58.33
CA GLY A 50 7.16 31.03 -59.23
C GLY A 50 8.46 31.60 -58.64
N THR A 51 8.52 31.80 -57.31
CA THR A 51 9.70 32.38 -56.60
C THR A 51 10.61 31.31 -56.01
N MET A 52 10.39 30.04 -56.34
CA MET A 52 11.15 28.92 -55.81
C MET A 52 12.61 28.92 -56.35
N THR A 53 13.55 29.03 -55.50
CA THR A 53 14.98 28.97 -55.80
C THR A 53 15.65 27.82 -55.07
N ALA A 54 16.77 27.29 -55.64
CA ALA A 54 17.55 26.25 -54.97
C ALA A 54 18.02 26.67 -53.57
N ARG A 55 18.32 27.96 -53.37
CA ARG A 55 18.70 28.52 -52.10
C ARG A 55 17.52 28.47 -51.07
N LEU A 56 16.29 28.78 -51.53
CA LEU A 56 15.11 28.70 -50.66
C LEU A 56 14.76 27.24 -50.30
N CYS A 57 14.90 26.31 -51.26
CA CYS A 57 14.75 24.88 -50.97
C CYS A 57 15.72 24.40 -49.89
N LEU A 58 17.00 24.81 -49.97
CA LEU A 58 18.00 24.47 -48.97
C LEU A 58 17.64 25.05 -47.60
N TRP A 59 17.23 26.32 -47.51
CA TRP A 59 16.79 26.94 -46.26
C TRP A 59 15.59 26.28 -45.66
N LEU A 60 14.59 25.89 -46.44
CA LEU A 60 13.41 25.17 -45.98
C LEU A 60 13.79 23.77 -45.45
N ALA A 61 14.66 23.06 -46.17
CA ALA A 61 15.15 21.75 -45.72
C ALA A 61 15.94 21.85 -44.40
N VAL A 62 16.89 22.78 -44.32
CA VAL A 62 17.69 23.04 -43.12
C VAL A 62 16.76 23.48 -41.96
N GLY A 63 15.80 24.35 -42.22
CA GLY A 63 14.81 24.80 -41.24
C GLY A 63 13.97 23.64 -40.71
N THR A 64 13.51 22.72 -41.56
CA THR A 64 12.74 21.54 -41.17
C THR A 64 13.59 20.60 -40.28
N VAL A 65 14.82 20.32 -40.71
CA VAL A 65 15.76 19.50 -39.90
C VAL A 65 16.05 20.18 -38.54
N GLY A 66 16.26 21.51 -38.58
CA GLY A 66 16.48 22.30 -37.35
C GLY A 66 15.29 22.21 -36.39
N CYS A 67 14.06 22.32 -36.89
CA CYS A 67 12.85 22.17 -36.08
C CYS A 67 12.78 20.78 -35.44
N VAL A 68 13.06 19.70 -36.18
CA VAL A 68 13.04 18.34 -35.67
C VAL A 68 14.11 18.13 -34.59
N LEU A 69 15.33 18.62 -34.81
CA LEU A 69 16.40 18.52 -33.83
C LEU A 69 16.09 19.30 -32.54
N LEU A 70 15.55 20.51 -32.66
CA LEU A 70 15.11 21.31 -31.53
C LEU A 70 13.91 20.66 -30.79
N GLU A 71 12.98 20.07 -31.52
CA GLU A 71 11.87 19.30 -30.93
C GLU A 71 12.41 18.14 -30.10
N CYS A 72 13.32 17.34 -30.63
CA CYS A 72 13.98 16.25 -29.91
C CYS A 72 14.74 16.76 -28.65
N LEU A 73 15.41 17.91 -28.75
CA LEU A 73 16.08 18.52 -27.61
C LEU A 73 15.07 18.96 -26.53
N CYS A 74 14.02 19.66 -26.91
CA CYS A 74 12.95 20.07 -25.99
C CYS A 74 12.28 18.88 -25.33
N GLN A 75 12.02 17.80 -26.09
CA GLN A 75 11.49 16.55 -25.55
C GLN A 75 12.43 15.95 -24.49
N ASN A 76 13.72 15.81 -24.81
CA ASN A 76 14.71 15.25 -23.90
C ASN A 76 14.81 16.05 -22.58
N ILE A 77 14.80 17.39 -22.69
CA ILE A 77 14.82 18.26 -21.50
C ILE A 77 13.53 18.10 -20.67
N ALA A 78 12.37 18.11 -21.33
CA ALA A 78 11.08 17.91 -20.66
C ALA A 78 11.02 16.56 -19.93
N ASP A 79 11.42 15.47 -20.61
CA ASP A 79 11.40 14.12 -20.05
C ASP A 79 12.35 13.99 -18.84
N ARG A 80 13.57 14.55 -18.93
CA ARG A 80 14.51 14.56 -17.79
C ARG A 80 13.99 15.34 -16.59
N LEU A 81 13.40 16.52 -16.81
CA LEU A 81 12.84 17.34 -15.73
C LEU A 81 11.67 16.64 -15.04
N GLN A 82 10.81 15.98 -15.81
CA GLN A 82 9.63 15.30 -15.30
C GLN A 82 9.97 13.98 -14.64
N ALA A 83 10.79 13.14 -15.26
CA ALA A 83 11.22 11.88 -14.68
C ALA A 83 11.92 12.11 -13.34
N ALA A 84 12.89 13.03 -13.29
CA ALA A 84 13.59 13.35 -12.05
C ALA A 84 12.63 13.88 -10.96
N ALA A 85 11.67 14.76 -11.32
CA ALA A 85 10.70 15.27 -10.37
C ALA A 85 9.73 14.16 -9.91
N GLY A 86 9.26 13.33 -10.84
CA GLY A 86 8.33 12.23 -10.56
C GLY A 86 8.91 11.22 -9.58
N TYR A 87 10.08 10.68 -9.89
CA TYR A 87 10.73 9.71 -9.00
C TYR A 87 10.99 10.27 -7.59
N MET A 88 11.39 11.54 -7.47
CA MET A 88 11.59 12.17 -6.17
C MET A 88 10.27 12.35 -5.40
N VAL A 89 9.22 12.82 -6.06
CA VAL A 89 7.88 12.99 -5.44
C VAL A 89 7.35 11.65 -4.91
N PHE A 90 7.44 10.60 -5.71
CA PHE A 90 6.93 9.30 -5.31
C PHE A 90 7.83 8.56 -4.32
N ALA A 91 9.14 8.82 -4.33
CA ALA A 91 10.03 8.37 -3.26
C ALA A 91 9.67 9.02 -1.91
N ASP A 92 9.44 10.34 -1.89
CA ASP A 92 9.01 11.05 -0.68
C ASP A 92 7.64 10.54 -0.19
N LEU A 93 6.70 10.32 -1.11
CA LEU A 93 5.38 9.78 -0.79
C LEU A 93 5.46 8.35 -0.22
N ARG A 94 6.34 7.49 -0.74
CA ARG A 94 6.62 6.15 -0.18
C ARG A 94 7.18 6.25 1.24
N MET A 95 8.11 7.17 1.47
CA MET A 95 8.68 7.39 2.80
C MET A 95 7.63 7.90 3.79
N GLU A 96 6.74 8.78 3.35
CA GLU A 96 5.63 9.28 4.15
C GLU A 96 4.65 8.16 4.48
N LEU A 97 4.24 7.38 3.48
CA LEU A 97 3.36 6.22 3.67
C LEU A 97 3.99 5.19 4.61
N GLY A 98 5.29 4.89 4.47
CA GLY A 98 6.00 4.01 5.38
C GLY A 98 6.09 4.54 6.82
N ARG A 99 6.22 5.87 7.01
CA ARG A 99 6.17 6.50 8.33
C ARG A 99 4.77 6.45 8.93
N HIS A 100 3.76 6.70 8.12
CA HIS A 100 2.36 6.64 8.51
C HIS A 100 1.95 5.23 8.94
N LEU A 101 2.26 4.22 8.11
CA LEU A 101 1.97 2.81 8.44
C LEU A 101 2.53 2.37 9.78
N ARG A 102 3.75 2.81 10.14
CA ARG A 102 4.36 2.48 11.45
C ARG A 102 3.63 3.08 12.65
N ARG A 103 2.79 4.09 12.44
CA ARG A 103 2.03 4.79 13.49
C ARG A 103 0.57 4.37 13.55
N LEU A 104 0.11 3.56 12.61
CA LEU A 104 -1.25 3.05 12.64
C LEU A 104 -1.44 2.02 13.76
N PRO A 105 -2.62 1.96 14.39
CA PRO A 105 -2.94 0.92 15.36
C PRO A 105 -2.91 -0.46 14.70
N MET A 106 -2.51 -1.49 15.46
CA MET A 106 -2.46 -2.88 14.95
C MET A 106 -3.79 -3.37 14.38
N GLY A 107 -4.91 -2.81 14.83
CA GLY A 107 -6.23 -3.12 14.29
C GLY A 107 -6.43 -2.80 12.82
N TYR A 108 -5.60 -1.94 12.26
CA TYR A 108 -5.60 -1.68 10.84
C TYR A 108 -5.01 -2.83 10.02
N PHE A 109 -4.08 -3.59 10.60
CA PHE A 109 -3.36 -4.68 9.92
C PHE A 109 -4.14 -6.01 10.00
N THR A 110 -5.39 -6.01 9.56
CA THR A 110 -6.18 -7.23 9.36
C THR A 110 -5.85 -7.87 8.02
N GLU A 111 -6.16 -9.16 7.84
CA GLU A 111 -5.88 -9.89 6.59
C GLU A 111 -6.42 -9.16 5.35
N GLY A 112 -7.64 -8.59 5.42
CA GLY A 112 -8.23 -7.82 4.33
C GLY A 112 -7.50 -6.50 4.04
N ASN A 113 -6.99 -5.82 5.05
CA ASN A 113 -6.25 -4.57 4.89
C ASN A 113 -4.81 -4.77 4.48
N ILE A 114 -4.16 -5.85 4.91
CA ILE A 114 -2.78 -6.19 4.47
C ILE A 114 -2.72 -6.33 2.95
N GLY A 115 -3.69 -7.01 2.34
CA GLY A 115 -3.79 -7.11 0.88
C GLY A 115 -3.96 -5.76 0.19
N LYS A 116 -4.77 -4.85 0.76
CA LYS A 116 -4.93 -3.47 0.24
C LYS A 116 -3.65 -2.67 0.36
N ILE A 117 -2.98 -2.71 1.52
CA ILE A 117 -1.70 -2.02 1.75
C ILE A 117 -0.65 -2.51 0.75
N SER A 118 -0.55 -3.81 0.57
CA SER A 118 0.37 -4.43 -0.39
C SER A 118 0.09 -3.95 -1.81
N SER A 119 -1.18 -3.94 -2.25
CA SER A 119 -1.58 -3.44 -3.56
C SER A 119 -1.24 -1.95 -3.74
N VAL A 120 -1.49 -1.12 -2.72
CA VAL A 120 -1.15 0.31 -2.76
C VAL A 120 0.35 0.52 -2.89
N LEU A 121 1.18 -0.20 -2.11
CA LEU A 121 2.63 -0.04 -2.10
C LEU A 121 3.30 -0.60 -3.36
N SER A 122 2.84 -1.74 -3.88
CA SER A 122 3.50 -2.45 -4.99
C SER A 122 2.89 -2.12 -6.35
N THR A 123 1.57 -1.98 -6.46
CA THR A 123 0.88 -1.84 -7.74
C THR A 123 0.51 -0.39 -8.02
N ASP A 124 -0.24 0.25 -7.11
CA ASP A 124 -0.76 1.60 -7.34
C ASP A 124 0.37 2.63 -7.39
N MET A 125 1.29 2.55 -6.44
CA MET A 125 2.43 3.46 -6.36
C MET A 125 3.35 3.32 -7.58
N VAL A 126 3.65 2.09 -8.01
CA VAL A 126 4.48 1.84 -9.20
C VAL A 126 3.78 2.34 -10.46
N PHE A 127 2.47 2.05 -10.61
CA PHE A 127 1.70 2.51 -11.76
C PHE A 127 1.72 4.04 -11.91
N ILE A 128 1.53 4.77 -10.81
CA ILE A 128 1.56 6.24 -10.84
C ILE A 128 2.99 6.73 -11.11
N GLU A 129 3.99 6.17 -10.46
CA GLU A 129 5.39 6.55 -10.63
C GLU A 129 5.85 6.45 -12.10
N GLU A 130 5.53 5.34 -12.76
CA GLU A 130 5.94 5.08 -14.14
C GLU A 130 5.18 5.92 -15.16
N ASN A 131 3.88 6.12 -14.96
CA ASN A 131 3.01 6.68 -15.99
C ASN A 131 2.66 8.15 -15.76
N CYS A 132 2.57 8.62 -14.50
CA CYS A 132 1.97 9.90 -14.17
C CYS A 132 2.67 11.08 -14.87
N MET A 133 3.98 11.19 -14.75
CA MET A 133 4.71 12.35 -15.27
C MET A 133 4.76 12.34 -16.80
N HIS A 134 4.93 11.17 -17.39
CA HIS A 134 4.94 11.01 -18.85
C HIS A 134 3.58 11.36 -19.47
N ASP A 135 2.49 10.84 -18.90
CA ASP A 135 1.15 11.06 -19.44
C ASP A 135 0.70 12.52 -19.26
N ILE A 136 1.02 13.16 -18.12
CA ILE A 136 0.73 14.59 -17.92
C ILE A 136 1.45 15.46 -18.95
N ALA A 137 2.72 15.17 -19.23
CA ALA A 137 3.49 15.89 -20.24
C ALA A 137 2.89 15.78 -21.64
N ASN A 138 2.59 14.55 -22.03
CA ASN A 138 1.97 14.30 -23.34
C ASN A 138 0.62 15.00 -23.47
N MET A 139 -0.20 14.97 -22.42
CA MET A 139 -1.48 15.68 -22.41
C MET A 139 -1.33 17.19 -22.55
N MET A 140 -0.35 17.79 -21.85
CA MET A 140 -0.06 19.21 -22.01
C MET A 140 0.41 19.51 -23.43
N SER A 141 1.30 18.67 -23.98
CA SER A 141 1.77 18.80 -25.35
C SER A 141 0.63 18.71 -26.38
N TYR A 142 -0.27 17.73 -26.24
CA TYR A 142 -1.44 17.58 -27.13
C TYR A 142 -2.43 18.76 -27.00
N THR A 143 -2.63 19.24 -25.77
CA THR A 143 -3.50 20.40 -25.53
C THR A 143 -2.93 21.65 -26.21
N PHE A 144 -1.63 21.90 -26.06
CA PHE A 144 -0.97 23.02 -26.73
C PHE A 144 -0.96 22.88 -28.26
N ALA A 145 -0.65 21.65 -28.75
CA ALA A 145 -0.65 21.40 -30.20
C ALA A 145 -2.04 21.65 -30.80
N GLN A 146 -3.12 21.20 -30.13
CA GLN A 146 -4.48 21.45 -30.60
C GLN A 146 -4.83 22.95 -30.59
N ALA A 147 -4.44 23.66 -29.51
CA ALA A 147 -4.67 25.10 -29.43
C ALA A 147 -3.92 25.86 -30.56
N ILE A 148 -2.66 25.49 -30.82
CA ILE A 148 -1.85 26.09 -31.90
C ILE A 148 -2.52 25.86 -33.26
N LEU A 149 -3.01 24.65 -33.57
CA LEU A 149 -3.68 24.32 -34.80
C LEU A 149 -4.99 25.12 -35.00
N VAL A 150 -5.80 25.25 -33.94
CA VAL A 150 -7.03 26.06 -33.98
C VAL A 150 -6.73 27.54 -34.19
N LEU A 151 -5.72 28.09 -33.46
CA LEU A 151 -5.29 29.47 -33.63
C LEU A 151 -4.74 29.74 -35.03
N TRP A 152 -3.97 28.81 -35.59
CA TRP A 152 -3.45 28.92 -36.94
C TRP A 152 -4.55 28.93 -37.97
N LEU A 153 -5.58 28.07 -37.86
CA LEU A 153 -6.77 28.13 -38.73
C LEU A 153 -7.53 29.46 -38.59
N ALA A 154 -7.68 29.94 -37.36
CA ALA A 154 -8.35 31.23 -37.12
C ALA A 154 -7.57 32.41 -37.74
N PHE A 155 -6.23 32.32 -37.73
CA PHE A 155 -5.38 33.30 -38.41
C PHE A 155 -5.53 33.28 -39.92
N LEU A 156 -5.69 32.07 -40.53
CA LEU A 156 -5.95 31.94 -41.97
C LEU A 156 -7.32 32.49 -42.34
N ASN A 157 -8.34 32.11 -41.60
CA ASN A 157 -9.69 32.65 -41.74
C ASN A 157 -10.51 32.41 -40.46
N PRO A 158 -11.18 33.43 -39.88
CA PRO A 158 -11.94 33.29 -38.63
C PRO A 158 -13.04 32.23 -38.67
N TRP A 159 -13.68 32.00 -39.81
CA TRP A 159 -14.73 31.01 -39.98
C TRP A 159 -14.18 29.57 -39.90
N LEU A 160 -12.98 29.34 -40.44
CA LEU A 160 -12.31 28.05 -40.32
C LEU A 160 -11.89 27.76 -38.87
N GLY A 161 -11.37 28.79 -38.17
CA GLY A 161 -11.04 28.70 -36.76
C GLY A 161 -12.27 28.41 -35.88
N LEU A 162 -13.40 29.08 -36.16
CA LEU A 162 -14.66 28.85 -35.46
C LEU A 162 -15.19 27.42 -35.71
N ALA A 163 -15.15 26.93 -36.94
CA ALA A 163 -15.55 25.56 -37.25
C ALA A 163 -14.71 24.52 -36.51
N ALA A 164 -13.38 24.71 -36.49
CA ALA A 164 -12.49 23.83 -35.73
C ALA A 164 -12.77 23.88 -34.22
N LEU A 165 -13.05 25.06 -33.65
CA LEU A 165 -13.37 25.26 -32.25
C LEU A 165 -14.68 24.58 -31.88
N VAL A 166 -15.70 24.60 -32.72
CA VAL A 166 -16.97 23.89 -32.55
C VAL A 166 -16.72 22.37 -32.50
N VAL A 167 -15.92 21.82 -33.41
CA VAL A 167 -15.57 20.40 -33.41
C VAL A 167 -14.83 20.01 -32.14
N VAL A 168 -13.85 20.79 -31.69
CA VAL A 168 -13.13 20.58 -30.42
C VAL A 168 -14.11 20.61 -29.25
N GLY A 169 -15.08 21.53 -29.24
CA GLY A 169 -16.13 21.61 -28.21
C GLY A 169 -17.02 20.35 -28.17
N ILE A 170 -17.40 19.83 -29.36
CA ILE A 170 -18.16 18.56 -29.48
C ILE A 170 -17.34 17.39 -28.93
N ILE A 171 -16.04 17.29 -29.26
CA ILE A 171 -15.15 16.25 -28.76
C ILE A 171 -15.00 16.33 -27.22
N TRP A 172 -14.87 17.55 -26.70
CA TRP A 172 -14.80 17.77 -25.26
C TRP A 172 -16.08 17.34 -24.54
N GLN A 173 -17.26 17.66 -25.12
CA GLN A 173 -18.55 17.22 -24.58
C GLN A 173 -18.72 15.70 -24.64
N LEU A 174 -18.27 15.07 -25.74
CA LEU A 174 -18.23 13.62 -25.89
C LEU A 174 -17.35 12.96 -24.78
N GLY A 175 -16.18 13.55 -24.52
CA GLY A 175 -15.30 13.09 -23.45
C GLY A 175 -15.93 13.20 -22.05
N ARG A 176 -16.72 14.26 -21.80
CA ARG A 176 -17.47 14.39 -20.53
C ARG A 176 -18.57 13.35 -20.41
N ALA A 177 -19.30 13.09 -21.50
CA ALA A 177 -20.39 12.13 -21.51
C ALA A 177 -19.90 10.68 -21.32
N SER A 178 -18.72 10.33 -21.88
CA SER A 178 -18.13 8.99 -21.74
C SER A 178 -17.59 8.72 -20.33
N LEU A 179 -17.21 9.77 -19.57
CA LEU A 179 -16.52 9.63 -18.29
C LEU A 179 -17.32 8.82 -17.26
N GLY A 180 -18.63 9.04 -17.16
CA GLY A 180 -19.49 8.32 -16.22
C GLY A 180 -19.55 6.81 -16.51
N SER A 181 -19.66 6.44 -17.80
CA SER A 181 -19.65 5.03 -18.22
C SER A 181 -18.29 4.38 -17.97
N THR A 182 -17.21 5.10 -18.28
CA THR A 182 -15.83 4.62 -18.08
C THR A 182 -15.55 4.34 -16.60
N LEU A 183 -15.93 5.24 -15.69
CA LEU A 183 -15.75 5.08 -14.25
C LEU A 183 -16.49 3.86 -13.73
N ALA A 184 -17.80 3.75 -14.01
CA ALA A 184 -18.62 2.65 -13.52
C ALA A 184 -18.10 1.26 -13.93
N HIS A 185 -17.68 1.10 -15.19
CA HIS A 185 -17.13 -0.17 -15.67
C HIS A 185 -15.68 -0.41 -15.21
N SER A 186 -14.91 0.66 -14.94
CA SER A 186 -13.56 0.54 -14.39
C SER A 186 -13.59 0.01 -12.96
N ASP A 187 -14.52 0.47 -12.13
CA ASP A 187 -14.67 0.00 -10.75
C ASP A 187 -15.03 -1.49 -10.70
N VAL A 188 -16.01 -1.93 -11.52
CA VAL A 188 -16.38 -3.35 -11.62
C VAL A 188 -15.20 -4.21 -12.08
N ARG A 189 -14.43 -3.73 -13.06
CA ARG A 189 -13.21 -4.43 -13.53
C ARG A 189 -12.16 -4.55 -12.43
N GLN A 190 -11.97 -3.50 -11.64
CA GLN A 190 -11.04 -3.50 -10.52
C GLN A 190 -11.45 -4.48 -9.43
N GLU A 191 -12.72 -4.46 -9.00
CA GLU A 191 -13.26 -5.41 -8.03
C GLU A 191 -13.07 -6.86 -8.47
N GLN A 192 -13.32 -7.14 -9.75
CA GLN A 192 -13.13 -8.48 -10.31
C GLN A 192 -11.64 -8.87 -10.38
N SER A 193 -10.75 -7.92 -10.65
CA SER A 193 -9.30 -8.17 -10.63
C SER A 193 -8.82 -8.53 -9.21
N GLU A 194 -9.32 -7.83 -8.19
CA GLU A 194 -9.03 -8.13 -6.78
C GLU A 194 -9.60 -9.49 -6.36
N ALA A 195 -10.83 -9.81 -6.81
CA ALA A 195 -11.45 -11.12 -6.54
C ALA A 195 -10.66 -12.26 -7.18
N LEU A 196 -10.19 -12.07 -8.42
CA LEU A 196 -9.34 -13.05 -9.11
C LEU A 196 -8.01 -13.24 -8.38
N THR A 197 -7.36 -12.16 -7.97
CA THR A 197 -6.08 -12.24 -7.23
C THR A 197 -6.26 -13.02 -5.93
N ARG A 198 -7.32 -12.74 -5.17
CA ARG A 198 -7.65 -13.50 -3.95
C ARG A 198 -7.88 -14.99 -4.24
N ALA A 199 -8.64 -15.32 -5.29
CA ALA A 199 -8.91 -16.71 -5.66
C ALA A 199 -7.64 -17.47 -6.09
N VAL A 200 -6.71 -16.79 -6.78
CA VAL A 200 -5.42 -17.37 -7.16
C VAL A 200 -4.55 -17.63 -5.93
N LEU A 201 -4.46 -16.68 -5.00
CA LEU A 201 -3.69 -16.84 -3.76
C LEU A 201 -4.26 -17.98 -2.90
N ASP A 202 -5.57 -18.01 -2.68
CA ASP A 202 -6.24 -19.10 -1.93
C ASP A 202 -5.98 -20.47 -2.57
N TYR A 203 -6.03 -20.56 -3.90
CA TYR A 203 -5.73 -21.79 -4.61
C TYR A 203 -4.27 -22.22 -4.45
N VAL A 204 -3.31 -21.29 -4.55
CA VAL A 204 -1.87 -21.56 -4.39
C VAL A 204 -1.54 -21.98 -2.97
N GLU A 205 -2.07 -21.27 -1.95
CA GLU A 205 -1.89 -21.63 -0.53
C GLU A 205 -2.52 -22.99 -0.22
N GLY A 206 -3.70 -23.27 -0.78
CA GLY A 206 -4.42 -24.53 -0.59
C GLY A 206 -4.01 -25.67 -1.51
N ILE A 207 -3.01 -25.51 -2.40
CA ILE A 207 -2.70 -26.53 -3.44
C ILE A 207 -2.27 -27.87 -2.86
N GLY A 208 -1.59 -27.87 -1.71
CA GLY A 208 -1.21 -29.10 -1.00
C GLY A 208 -2.43 -29.91 -0.58
N ILE A 209 -3.44 -29.25 -0.02
CA ILE A 209 -4.71 -29.87 0.39
C ILE A 209 -5.46 -30.35 -0.84
N ALA A 210 -5.58 -29.49 -1.88
CA ALA A 210 -6.27 -29.86 -3.12
C ALA A 210 -5.65 -31.11 -3.77
N LYS A 211 -4.33 -31.24 -3.79
CA LYS A 211 -3.62 -32.42 -4.31
C LYS A 211 -3.83 -33.65 -3.42
N THR A 212 -3.69 -33.51 -2.09
CA THR A 212 -3.80 -34.63 -1.15
C THR A 212 -5.19 -35.28 -1.17
N PHE A 213 -6.23 -34.46 -1.28
CA PHE A 213 -7.63 -34.91 -1.30
C PHE A 213 -8.19 -35.09 -2.71
N ASN A 214 -7.35 -35.00 -3.75
CA ASN A 214 -7.75 -35.13 -5.17
C ASN A 214 -8.90 -34.16 -5.57
N LEU A 215 -8.91 -32.95 -5.00
CA LEU A 215 -9.93 -31.91 -5.23
C LEU A 215 -9.56 -31.00 -6.41
N LEU A 216 -8.66 -31.44 -7.29
CA LEU A 216 -8.17 -30.62 -8.40
C LEU A 216 -9.29 -30.20 -9.36
N GLY A 217 -10.33 -31.05 -9.55
CA GLY A 217 -11.49 -30.74 -10.39
C GLY A 217 -12.35 -29.59 -9.84
N GLU A 218 -12.89 -29.73 -8.63
CA GLU A 218 -13.86 -28.77 -8.06
C GLU A 218 -13.22 -27.40 -7.73
N ARG A 219 -12.03 -27.40 -7.13
CA ARG A 219 -11.34 -26.11 -6.84
C ARG A 219 -10.74 -25.46 -8.08
N SER A 220 -10.32 -26.24 -9.08
CA SER A 220 -9.92 -25.68 -10.37
C SER A 220 -11.11 -25.11 -11.14
N GLU A 221 -12.33 -25.62 -10.92
CA GLU A 221 -13.56 -25.09 -11.50
C GLU A 221 -13.87 -23.68 -10.99
N GLN A 222 -13.78 -23.44 -9.67
CA GLN A 222 -13.90 -22.10 -9.08
C GLN A 222 -12.86 -21.12 -9.63
N LEU A 223 -11.61 -21.54 -9.75
CA LEU A 223 -10.55 -20.70 -10.30
C LEU A 223 -10.81 -20.40 -11.79
N THR A 224 -11.22 -21.43 -12.55
CA THR A 224 -11.58 -21.31 -13.97
C THR A 224 -12.78 -20.37 -14.15
N GLU A 225 -13.78 -20.44 -13.27
CA GLU A 225 -14.93 -19.54 -13.27
C GLU A 225 -14.50 -18.09 -13.00
N ASN A 226 -13.60 -17.85 -12.03
CA ASN A 226 -13.05 -16.51 -11.77
C ASN A 226 -12.25 -15.98 -12.96
N PHE A 227 -11.47 -16.80 -13.65
CA PHE A 227 -10.82 -16.41 -14.91
C PHE A 227 -11.83 -16.07 -16.00
N ALA A 228 -12.86 -16.90 -16.18
CA ALA A 228 -13.91 -16.67 -17.16
C ALA A 228 -14.69 -15.37 -16.87
N ARG A 229 -14.98 -15.11 -15.59
CA ARG A 229 -15.65 -13.91 -15.13
C ARG A 229 -14.78 -12.66 -15.33
N SER A 230 -13.49 -12.73 -15.00
CA SER A 230 -12.53 -11.65 -15.24
C SER A 230 -12.38 -11.32 -16.73
N ARG A 231 -12.31 -12.37 -17.58
CA ARG A 231 -12.34 -12.20 -19.03
C ARG A 231 -13.62 -11.51 -19.52
N LYS A 232 -14.79 -11.95 -19.02
CA LYS A 232 -16.09 -11.38 -19.39
C LYS A 232 -16.17 -9.89 -19.03
N VAL A 233 -15.84 -9.53 -17.81
CA VAL A 233 -15.85 -8.14 -17.30
C VAL A 233 -14.84 -7.27 -18.10
N SER A 234 -13.67 -7.82 -18.45
CA SER A 234 -12.70 -7.09 -19.27
C SER A 234 -13.22 -6.84 -20.69
N ILE A 235 -13.91 -7.81 -21.29
CA ILE A 235 -14.56 -7.62 -22.62
C ILE A 235 -15.68 -6.59 -22.51
N GLU A 236 -16.56 -6.68 -21.52
CA GLU A 236 -17.65 -5.71 -21.29
C GLU A 236 -17.11 -4.29 -21.11
N PHE A 237 -15.97 -4.13 -20.41
CA PHE A 237 -15.29 -2.84 -20.29
C PHE A 237 -14.87 -2.30 -21.67
N GLU A 238 -14.18 -3.10 -22.48
CA GLU A 238 -13.74 -2.70 -23.81
C GLU A 238 -14.94 -2.39 -24.74
N GLU A 239 -15.99 -3.23 -24.68
CA GLU A 239 -17.22 -3.01 -25.44
C GLU A 239 -17.94 -1.72 -25.02
N SER A 240 -17.91 -1.36 -23.74
CA SER A 240 -18.47 -0.09 -23.24
C SER A 240 -17.71 1.13 -23.75
N GLN A 241 -16.42 1.01 -24.03
CA GLN A 241 -15.57 2.09 -24.57
C GLN A 241 -15.69 2.23 -26.09
N ALA A 242 -15.93 1.11 -26.79
CA ALA A 242 -15.93 1.07 -28.26
C ALA A 242 -16.88 2.09 -28.93
N PRO A 243 -18.15 2.31 -28.48
CA PRO A 243 -19.04 3.29 -29.11
C PRO A 243 -18.54 4.72 -28.96
N TRP A 244 -17.93 5.05 -27.80
CA TRP A 244 -17.36 6.38 -27.54
C TRP A 244 -16.15 6.64 -28.42
N MET A 245 -15.28 5.65 -28.61
CA MET A 245 -14.14 5.74 -29.53
C MET A 245 -14.58 5.86 -30.95
N ARG A 246 -15.59 5.10 -31.38
CA ARG A 246 -16.18 5.24 -32.75
C ARG A 246 -16.77 6.62 -32.94
N ALA A 247 -17.53 7.14 -31.99
CA ALA A 247 -18.08 8.49 -32.04
C ALA A 247 -16.98 9.56 -32.13
N LEU A 248 -15.89 9.42 -31.37
CA LEU A 248 -14.73 10.31 -31.46
C LEU A 248 -14.13 10.33 -32.88
N TYR A 249 -13.84 9.13 -33.42
CA TYR A 249 -13.28 9.04 -34.79
C TYR A 249 -14.22 9.61 -35.84
N LEU A 250 -15.53 9.37 -35.71
CA LEU A 250 -16.54 9.93 -36.59
C LEU A 250 -16.59 11.47 -36.50
N VAL A 251 -16.62 12.03 -35.28
CA VAL A 251 -16.65 13.50 -35.10
C VAL A 251 -15.37 14.14 -35.66
N CYS A 252 -14.19 13.55 -35.39
CA CYS A 252 -12.93 14.03 -35.94
C CYS A 252 -12.91 13.93 -37.47
N GLY A 253 -13.36 12.82 -38.05
CA GLY A 253 -13.43 12.60 -39.49
C GLY A 253 -14.41 13.57 -40.17
N LEU A 254 -15.63 13.66 -39.65
CA LEU A 254 -16.64 14.60 -40.15
C LEU A 254 -16.19 16.07 -40.01
N GLY A 255 -15.53 16.41 -38.90
CA GLY A 255 -14.94 17.73 -38.69
C GLY A 255 -13.91 18.06 -39.75
N SER A 256 -13.00 17.13 -40.07
CA SER A 256 -12.04 17.31 -41.17
C SER A 256 -12.74 17.45 -42.53
N VAL A 257 -13.72 16.58 -42.80
CA VAL A 257 -14.50 16.63 -44.05
C VAL A 257 -15.29 17.94 -44.17
N LEU A 258 -15.86 18.48 -43.09
CA LEU A 258 -16.61 19.76 -43.12
C LEU A 258 -15.72 20.98 -43.40
N ILE A 259 -14.46 20.96 -42.98
CA ILE A 259 -13.51 22.04 -43.23
C ILE A 259 -13.17 22.15 -44.72
N ILE A 260 -13.16 21.04 -45.48
CA ILE A 260 -12.87 21.04 -46.93
C ILE A 260 -13.90 21.88 -47.73
N PRO A 261 -15.20 21.57 -47.73
CA PRO A 261 -16.16 22.35 -48.46
C PRO A 261 -16.30 23.78 -47.94
N LEU A 262 -16.12 24.02 -46.66
CA LEU A 262 -16.11 25.37 -46.10
C LEU A 262 -14.93 26.18 -46.66
N SER A 263 -13.74 25.58 -46.73
CA SER A 263 -12.57 26.26 -47.32
C SER A 263 -12.71 26.51 -48.81
N LEU A 264 -13.32 25.58 -49.58
CA LEU A 264 -13.64 25.76 -50.99
C LEU A 264 -14.68 26.87 -51.20
N TRP A 265 -15.71 26.94 -50.37
CA TRP A 265 -16.73 27.98 -50.43
C TRP A 265 -16.15 29.37 -50.11
N LEU A 266 -15.28 29.48 -49.10
CA LEU A 266 -14.57 30.73 -48.76
C LEU A 266 -13.63 31.15 -49.89
N TYR A 267 -12.96 30.20 -50.56
CA TYR A 267 -12.16 30.47 -51.74
C TYR A 267 -13.02 31.01 -52.91
N GLY A 268 -14.16 30.39 -53.21
CA GLY A 268 -15.10 30.85 -54.24
C GLY A 268 -15.66 32.25 -53.97
N ARG A 269 -15.72 32.68 -52.68
CA ARG A 269 -16.08 34.04 -52.29
C ARG A 269 -14.92 35.05 -52.29
N GLY A 270 -13.71 34.61 -52.63
CA GLY A 270 -12.52 35.46 -52.60
C GLY A 270 -12.02 35.81 -51.18
N GLN A 271 -12.56 35.15 -50.16
CA GLN A 271 -12.15 35.35 -48.75
C GLN A 271 -10.97 34.48 -48.33
N LEU A 272 -10.53 33.54 -49.15
CA LEU A 272 -9.39 32.68 -48.95
C LEU A 272 -8.56 32.63 -50.25
N SER A 273 -7.23 32.75 -50.15
CA SER A 273 -6.34 32.58 -51.29
C SER A 273 -6.17 31.10 -51.65
N ILE A 274 -5.79 30.82 -52.89
CA ILE A 274 -5.50 29.45 -53.38
C ILE A 274 -4.38 28.81 -52.53
N ILE A 275 -3.41 29.61 -52.12
CA ILE A 275 -2.29 29.18 -51.30
C ILE A 275 -2.79 28.68 -49.93
N PHE A 276 -3.68 29.44 -49.30
CA PHE A 276 -4.28 29.09 -48.02
C PHE A 276 -5.19 27.87 -48.13
N LEU A 277 -5.97 27.76 -49.20
CA LEU A 277 -6.79 26.59 -49.48
C LEU A 277 -5.95 25.32 -49.55
N LEU A 278 -4.89 25.32 -50.36
CA LEU A 278 -4.01 24.18 -50.51
C LEU A 278 -3.29 23.85 -49.20
N GLY A 279 -2.89 24.87 -48.43
CA GLY A 279 -2.32 24.71 -47.10
C GLY A 279 -3.28 24.00 -46.15
N VAL A 280 -4.55 24.38 -46.09
CA VAL A 280 -5.58 23.72 -45.27
C VAL A 280 -5.76 22.27 -45.71
N LEU A 281 -5.82 21.98 -46.99
CA LEU A 281 -6.02 20.63 -47.51
C LEU A 281 -4.88 19.68 -47.18
N LEU A 282 -3.63 20.18 -47.03
CA LEU A 282 -2.46 19.37 -46.69
C LEU A 282 -2.52 18.78 -45.28
N PHE A 283 -3.07 19.50 -44.29
CA PHE A 283 -3.03 19.06 -42.91
C PHE A 283 -4.41 18.80 -42.28
N VAL A 284 -5.51 18.99 -43.03
CA VAL A 284 -6.88 18.86 -42.51
C VAL A 284 -7.15 17.49 -41.86
N PHE A 285 -6.53 16.43 -42.36
CA PHE A 285 -6.70 15.08 -41.81
C PHE A 285 -5.94 14.83 -40.48
N ASP A 286 -4.89 15.63 -40.21
CA ASP A 286 -4.16 15.60 -38.93
C ASP A 286 -4.63 16.66 -37.92
N LEU A 287 -5.57 17.52 -38.35
CA LEU A 287 -6.04 18.67 -37.57
C LEU A 287 -6.54 18.30 -36.16
N PHE A 288 -7.22 17.17 -36.04
CA PHE A 288 -7.73 16.66 -34.75
C PHE A 288 -6.93 15.49 -34.19
N GLY A 289 -5.72 15.23 -34.71
CA GLY A 289 -4.79 14.21 -34.20
C GLY A 289 -4.48 14.36 -32.71
N PRO A 290 -4.10 15.58 -32.24
CA PRO A 290 -3.85 15.81 -30.80
C PRO A 290 -5.08 15.53 -29.93
N MET A 291 -6.31 15.82 -30.39
CA MET A 291 -7.52 15.50 -29.61
C MET A 291 -7.79 14.01 -29.52
N LYS A 292 -7.53 13.24 -30.59
CA LYS A 292 -7.61 11.78 -30.56
C LYS A 292 -6.65 11.20 -29.55
N ALA A 293 -5.39 11.67 -29.56
CA ALA A 293 -4.37 11.25 -28.61
C ALA A 293 -4.74 11.60 -27.16
N LEU A 294 -5.25 12.81 -26.94
CA LEU A 294 -5.70 13.27 -25.63
C LEU A 294 -6.82 12.38 -25.07
N TYR A 295 -7.80 12.03 -25.90
CA TYR A 295 -8.93 11.19 -25.52
C TYR A 295 -8.47 9.77 -25.20
N SER A 296 -7.57 9.19 -25.98
CA SER A 296 -7.06 7.82 -25.74
C SER A 296 -6.32 7.68 -24.40
N GLN A 297 -5.74 8.77 -23.90
CA GLN A 297 -5.08 8.79 -22.59
C GLN A 297 -6.04 9.07 -21.42
N ALA A 298 -7.28 9.48 -21.68
CA ALA A 298 -8.24 9.83 -20.62
C ALA A 298 -8.53 8.65 -19.67
N THR A 299 -8.57 7.42 -20.18
CA THR A 299 -8.76 6.20 -19.39
C THR A 299 -7.62 5.99 -18.40
N ARG A 300 -6.36 6.20 -18.81
CA ARG A 300 -5.20 6.11 -17.93
C ARG A 300 -5.26 7.10 -16.78
N LEU A 301 -5.69 8.34 -17.05
CA LEU A 301 -5.86 9.34 -15.99
C LEU A 301 -6.93 8.95 -14.98
N THR A 302 -7.97 8.27 -15.41
CA THR A 302 -9.00 7.76 -14.51
C THR A 302 -8.41 6.72 -13.56
N VAL A 303 -7.63 5.78 -14.08
CA VAL A 303 -6.92 4.79 -13.27
C VAL A 303 -5.94 5.46 -12.30
N MET A 304 -5.15 6.43 -12.78
CA MET A 304 -4.23 7.19 -11.91
C MET A 304 -4.96 7.90 -10.77
N ASN A 305 -6.11 8.51 -11.05
CA ASN A 305 -6.90 9.17 -10.02
C ASN A 305 -7.41 8.17 -8.99
N ALA A 306 -7.89 7.00 -9.41
CA ALA A 306 -8.31 5.94 -8.50
C ALA A 306 -7.14 5.40 -7.66
N CYS A 307 -5.93 5.24 -8.23
CA CYS A 307 -4.74 4.89 -7.46
C CYS A 307 -4.40 5.95 -6.40
N MET A 308 -4.46 7.24 -6.76
CA MET A 308 -4.25 8.34 -5.81
C MET A 308 -5.30 8.34 -4.70
N ASP A 309 -6.58 8.05 -5.01
CA ASP A 309 -7.65 7.96 -4.01
C ASP A 309 -7.36 6.85 -2.99
N ARG A 310 -6.85 5.69 -3.44
CA ARG A 310 -6.47 4.58 -2.55
C ARG A 310 -5.27 4.92 -1.67
N ILE A 311 -4.25 5.58 -2.22
CA ILE A 311 -3.09 6.05 -1.44
C ILE A 311 -3.54 7.05 -0.36
N GLU A 312 -4.35 8.03 -0.73
CA GLU A 312 -4.88 9.02 0.22
C GLU A 312 -5.79 8.39 1.26
N ALA A 313 -6.57 7.37 0.89
CA ALA A 313 -7.41 6.64 1.84
C ALA A 313 -6.58 5.92 2.92
N VAL A 314 -5.38 5.43 2.58
CA VAL A 314 -4.45 4.87 3.57
C VAL A 314 -3.85 5.98 4.43
N LEU A 315 -3.40 7.09 3.84
CA LEU A 315 -2.84 8.22 4.57
C LEU A 315 -3.86 8.96 5.47
N ALA A 316 -5.15 8.86 5.13
CA ALA A 316 -6.24 9.46 5.93
C ALA A 316 -6.62 8.63 7.17
N GLN A 317 -6.07 7.42 7.32
CA GLN A 317 -6.37 6.61 8.51
C GLN A 317 -5.78 7.28 9.76
N PRO A 318 -6.53 7.29 10.87
CA PRO A 318 -6.05 7.92 12.09
C PRO A 318 -4.85 7.14 12.67
N GLU A 319 -3.75 7.86 12.90
CA GLU A 319 -2.60 7.33 13.63
C GLU A 319 -2.96 7.09 15.09
N LEU A 320 -2.27 6.14 15.72
CA LEU A 320 -2.35 5.97 17.18
C LEU A 320 -1.78 7.25 17.83
N PRO A 321 -2.57 7.96 18.66
CA PRO A 321 -2.10 9.21 19.24
C PRO A 321 -0.88 8.99 20.15
N ASP A 322 0.30 9.44 19.75
CA ASP A 322 1.52 9.45 20.56
C ASP A 322 1.76 10.87 21.11
N ARG A 323 0.94 11.26 22.09
CA ARG A 323 0.99 12.57 22.75
C ARG A 323 1.64 12.52 24.13
N GLY A 324 2.09 11.34 24.53
CA GLY A 324 2.71 11.11 25.84
C GLY A 324 3.95 12.00 26.05
N ARG A 325 4.05 12.62 27.20
CA ARG A 325 5.19 13.45 27.61
C ARG A 325 5.65 13.12 29.03
N GLU A 326 4.96 12.20 29.69
CA GLU A 326 5.28 11.82 31.05
C GLU A 326 6.36 10.74 31.08
N THR A 327 7.36 10.94 31.89
CA THR A 327 8.39 9.92 32.14
C THR A 327 7.87 8.86 33.11
N LEU A 328 8.21 7.62 32.88
CA LEU A 328 7.87 6.53 33.79
C LEU A 328 8.61 6.68 35.12
N PRO A 329 7.90 6.59 36.26
CA PRO A 329 8.54 6.63 37.56
C PRO A 329 9.54 5.45 37.71
N LYS A 330 10.71 5.71 38.30
CA LYS A 330 11.56 4.66 38.81
C LYS A 330 10.79 3.99 39.96
N ALA A 331 10.57 2.69 39.89
CA ALA A 331 9.70 1.90 40.74
C ALA A 331 9.60 2.37 42.20
N GLY A 332 8.37 2.49 42.71
CA GLY A 332 8.09 2.78 44.13
C GLY A 332 6.63 3.06 44.40
N GLY A 333 5.95 2.19 45.11
CA GLY A 333 4.65 2.45 45.73
C GLY A 333 3.38 2.20 44.91
N ALA A 334 3.50 1.95 43.60
CA ALA A 334 2.37 1.58 42.74
C ALA A 334 2.61 0.20 42.13
N PRO A 335 1.55 -0.56 41.77
CA PRO A 335 1.65 -1.78 40.99
C PRO A 335 2.44 -1.56 39.69
N GLU A 336 3.14 -2.60 39.22
CA GLU A 336 3.87 -2.52 37.96
C GLU A 336 2.91 -2.30 36.77
N VAL A 337 1.77 -3.03 36.78
CA VAL A 337 0.68 -2.88 35.83
C VAL A 337 -0.66 -2.85 36.55
N GLU A 338 -1.57 -1.98 36.16
CA GLU A 338 -2.92 -1.92 36.71
C GLU A 338 -3.94 -1.66 35.60
N PHE A 339 -4.95 -2.50 35.52
CA PHE A 339 -6.13 -2.30 34.68
C PHE A 339 -7.27 -1.77 35.56
N ARG A 340 -7.91 -0.66 35.18
CA ARG A 340 -9.03 -0.03 35.89
C ARG A 340 -10.24 0.06 34.99
N ASN A 341 -11.28 -0.75 35.26
CA ASN A 341 -12.57 -0.74 34.59
C ASN A 341 -12.45 -0.73 33.04
N VAL A 342 -11.56 -1.56 32.52
CA VAL A 342 -11.20 -1.56 31.10
C VAL A 342 -12.31 -2.25 30.29
N THR A 343 -12.89 -1.49 29.36
CA THR A 343 -13.83 -1.99 28.35
C THR A 343 -13.23 -1.74 26.97
N PHE A 344 -13.25 -2.77 26.12
CA PHE A 344 -12.65 -2.72 24.79
C PHE A 344 -13.45 -3.45 23.74
N ALA A 345 -13.42 -2.92 22.51
CA ALA A 345 -14.06 -3.50 21.33
C ALA A 345 -13.14 -3.46 20.11
N TYR A 346 -13.11 -4.53 19.34
CA TYR A 346 -12.58 -4.53 17.97
C TYR A 346 -13.68 -4.05 17.01
N GLY A 347 -13.59 -2.79 16.59
CA GLY A 347 -14.67 -2.15 15.84
C GLY A 347 -15.96 -2.06 16.68
N GLU A 348 -17.04 -2.72 16.23
CA GLU A 348 -18.32 -2.74 16.96
C GLU A 348 -18.44 -3.91 17.97
N LYS A 349 -17.58 -4.92 17.84
CA LYS A 349 -17.65 -6.13 18.70
C LYS A 349 -16.91 -5.90 20.00
N GLU A 350 -17.65 -5.76 21.10
CA GLU A 350 -17.07 -5.72 22.45
C GLU A 350 -16.45 -7.07 22.82
N VAL A 351 -15.25 -7.02 23.41
CA VAL A 351 -14.45 -8.20 23.77
C VAL A 351 -14.03 -8.19 25.23
N LEU A 352 -13.83 -7.03 25.85
CA LEU A 352 -13.59 -6.90 27.29
C LEU A 352 -14.63 -6.00 27.91
N HIS A 353 -15.12 -6.41 29.09
CA HIS A 353 -16.20 -5.74 29.81
C HIS A 353 -15.78 -5.52 31.26
N ASP A 354 -15.44 -4.28 31.62
CA ASP A 354 -15.13 -3.84 32.99
C ASP A 354 -14.04 -4.69 33.68
N VAL A 355 -12.92 -4.90 32.96
CA VAL A 355 -11.80 -5.70 33.46
C VAL A 355 -10.92 -4.85 34.36
N SER A 356 -10.74 -5.30 35.62
CA SER A 356 -9.88 -4.63 36.61
C SER A 356 -9.01 -5.65 37.33
N PHE A 357 -7.71 -5.41 37.37
CA PHE A 357 -6.74 -6.21 38.10
C PHE A 357 -5.43 -5.44 38.31
N THR A 358 -4.56 -5.94 39.20
CA THR A 358 -3.25 -5.41 39.43
C THR A 358 -2.19 -6.49 39.25
N LEU A 359 -1.00 -6.10 38.76
CA LEU A 359 0.16 -6.98 38.65
C LEU A 359 1.34 -6.30 39.37
N GLU A 360 1.74 -6.88 40.48
CA GLU A 360 2.82 -6.37 41.28
C GLU A 360 4.20 -6.65 40.65
N LYS A 361 5.18 -5.83 40.99
CA LYS A 361 6.55 -6.00 40.53
C LYS A 361 7.13 -7.35 40.89
N ASN A 362 7.80 -8.00 39.94
CA ASN A 362 8.42 -9.32 40.08
C ASN A 362 7.42 -10.43 40.45
N ARG A 363 6.14 -10.25 40.13
CA ARG A 363 5.09 -11.25 40.27
C ARG A 363 4.67 -11.80 38.91
N MET A 364 4.11 -13.01 38.95
CA MET A 364 3.59 -13.70 37.78
C MET A 364 2.06 -13.78 37.85
N LEU A 365 1.38 -13.16 36.87
CA LEU A 365 -0.04 -13.24 36.68
C LEU A 365 -0.35 -14.13 35.45
N ALA A 366 -1.15 -15.18 35.70
CA ALA A 366 -1.59 -16.07 34.63
C ALA A 366 -3.03 -15.77 34.18
N LEU A 367 -3.24 -15.59 32.89
CA LEU A 367 -4.56 -15.47 32.27
C LEU A 367 -4.99 -16.84 31.73
N VAL A 368 -6.12 -17.35 32.22
CA VAL A 368 -6.67 -18.66 31.88
C VAL A 368 -8.13 -18.49 31.41
N GLY A 369 -8.64 -19.41 30.62
CA GLY A 369 -10.05 -19.41 30.19
C GLY A 369 -10.21 -19.96 28.76
N PRO A 370 -11.45 -20.05 28.27
CA PRO A 370 -11.76 -20.57 26.95
C PRO A 370 -11.14 -19.72 25.81
N SER A 371 -10.98 -20.32 24.63
CA SER A 371 -10.55 -19.61 23.43
C SER A 371 -11.57 -18.52 23.10
N GLY A 372 -11.10 -17.34 22.72
CA GLY A 372 -11.97 -16.18 22.45
C GLY A 372 -12.43 -15.43 23.69
N GLY A 373 -12.05 -15.82 24.91
CA GLY A 373 -12.43 -15.17 26.17
C GLY A 373 -11.88 -13.75 26.39
N GLY A 374 -10.89 -13.28 25.59
CA GLY A 374 -10.31 -11.93 25.70
C GLY A 374 -8.87 -11.90 26.24
N LYS A 375 -8.23 -13.05 26.50
CA LYS A 375 -6.87 -13.14 27.10
C LYS A 375 -5.79 -12.42 26.29
N SER A 376 -5.66 -12.71 24.99
CA SER A 376 -4.68 -12.05 24.11
C SER A 376 -5.03 -10.57 23.88
N THR A 377 -6.30 -10.20 24.04
CA THR A 377 -6.71 -8.79 24.00
C THR A 377 -6.12 -8.00 25.17
N VAL A 378 -6.07 -8.58 26.38
CA VAL A 378 -5.42 -7.95 27.56
C VAL A 378 -3.94 -7.70 27.27
N ALA A 379 -3.22 -8.69 26.73
CA ALA A 379 -1.81 -8.57 26.36
C ALA A 379 -1.57 -7.48 25.30
N ASN A 380 -2.41 -7.46 24.27
CA ASN A 380 -2.34 -6.49 23.20
C ASN A 380 -2.62 -5.06 23.68
N LEU A 381 -3.56 -4.88 24.60
CA LEU A 381 -3.87 -3.57 25.19
C LEU A 381 -2.75 -3.08 26.11
N LEU A 382 -2.11 -3.95 26.88
CA LEU A 382 -0.94 -3.58 27.68
C LEU A 382 0.21 -3.10 26.78
N SER A 383 0.40 -3.74 25.64
CA SER A 383 1.36 -3.32 24.60
C SER A 383 0.90 -2.09 23.80
N ARG A 384 -0.22 -1.52 24.15
CA ARG A 384 -0.82 -0.36 23.46
C ARG A 384 -0.91 -0.51 21.93
N PHE A 385 -1.21 -1.72 21.46
CA PHE A 385 -1.52 -1.94 20.04
C PHE A 385 -2.87 -1.33 19.65
N TRP A 386 -3.72 -1.05 20.64
CA TRP A 386 -4.97 -0.31 20.59
C TRP A 386 -5.14 0.51 21.86
N ASP A 387 -5.82 1.63 21.77
CA ASP A 387 -6.27 2.37 22.94
C ASP A 387 -7.61 1.81 23.45
N VAL A 388 -7.85 1.85 24.76
CA VAL A 388 -9.07 1.36 25.39
C VAL A 388 -10.27 2.28 25.07
N LYS A 389 -11.47 1.70 24.98
CA LYS A 389 -12.71 2.43 24.78
C LYS A 389 -13.16 3.15 26.06
N GLN A 390 -13.05 2.46 27.21
CA GLN A 390 -13.33 3.00 28.53
C GLN A 390 -12.33 2.42 29.53
N GLY A 391 -12.13 3.14 30.63
CA GLY A 391 -11.17 2.76 31.66
C GLY A 391 -9.75 3.25 31.38
N GLN A 392 -8.81 2.71 32.13
CA GLN A 392 -7.40 3.09 32.07
C GLN A 392 -6.50 1.86 32.27
N ILE A 393 -5.35 1.89 31.60
CA ILE A 393 -4.25 0.94 31.85
C ILE A 393 -3.06 1.76 32.34
N LEU A 394 -2.56 1.41 33.51
CA LEU A 394 -1.48 2.14 34.14
C LEU A 394 -0.25 1.23 34.24
N VAL A 395 0.91 1.83 34.00
CA VAL A 395 2.23 1.24 34.26
C VAL A 395 2.90 2.11 35.32
N ARG A 396 3.21 1.52 36.49
CA ARG A 396 3.75 2.24 37.66
C ARG A 396 2.94 3.48 38.03
N GLY A 397 1.58 3.37 37.95
CA GLY A 397 0.65 4.43 38.30
C GLY A 397 0.47 5.51 37.23
N ARG A 398 1.08 5.40 36.04
CA ARG A 398 0.89 6.30 34.91
C ARG A 398 0.07 5.65 33.81
N ASP A 399 -0.88 6.39 33.26
CA ASP A 399 -1.67 5.92 32.12
C ASP A 399 -0.76 5.72 30.90
N ILE A 400 -0.86 4.57 30.24
CA ILE A 400 -0.03 4.24 29.07
C ILE A 400 -0.23 5.23 27.90
N ARG A 401 -1.33 5.99 27.90
CA ARG A 401 -1.62 7.03 26.88
C ARG A 401 -0.81 8.31 27.11
N ASP A 402 -0.39 8.55 28.34
CA ASP A 402 0.39 9.73 28.74
C ASP A 402 1.91 9.50 28.66
N ILE A 403 2.33 8.26 28.39
CA ILE A 403 3.73 7.85 28.22
C ILE A 403 4.06 7.85 26.71
N PRO A 404 5.24 8.35 26.27
CA PRO A 404 5.70 8.17 24.91
C PRO A 404 5.70 6.68 24.53
N LEU A 405 5.22 6.35 23.33
CA LEU A 405 5.07 4.95 22.91
C LEU A 405 6.43 4.20 22.91
N SER A 406 7.52 4.89 22.55
CA SER A 406 8.88 4.35 22.61
C SER A 406 9.24 3.91 24.02
N ASP A 407 9.00 4.78 25.02
CA ASP A 407 9.36 4.55 26.41
C ASP A 407 8.51 3.40 27.01
N LEU A 408 7.24 3.32 26.63
CA LEU A 408 6.38 2.19 27.01
C LEU A 408 6.88 0.88 26.38
N MET A 409 7.22 0.91 25.09
CA MET A 409 7.73 -0.29 24.40
C MET A 409 9.05 -0.76 24.99
N ASP A 410 9.93 0.12 25.47
CA ASP A 410 11.17 -0.26 26.15
C ASP A 410 10.92 -1.02 27.47
N GLN A 411 9.75 -0.84 28.09
CA GLN A 411 9.39 -1.56 29.31
C GLN A 411 8.80 -2.95 29.07
N ILE A 412 8.42 -3.29 27.85
CA ILE A 412 7.67 -4.51 27.55
C ILE A 412 8.43 -5.38 26.55
N SER A 413 8.63 -6.65 26.88
CA SER A 413 9.01 -7.71 25.94
C SER A 413 7.83 -8.65 25.75
N MET A 414 7.56 -9.06 24.51
CA MET A 414 6.47 -9.98 24.20
C MET A 414 6.95 -11.16 23.36
N VAL A 415 6.66 -12.36 23.83
CA VAL A 415 6.82 -13.60 23.08
C VAL A 415 5.46 -13.97 22.51
N PHE A 416 5.32 -13.84 21.19
CA PHE A 416 4.06 -14.09 20.49
C PHE A 416 3.80 -15.58 20.29
N GLN A 417 2.53 -15.95 20.21
CA GLN A 417 2.08 -17.31 19.89
C GLN A 417 2.59 -17.75 18.49
N ARG A 418 2.45 -16.89 17.48
CA ARG A 418 3.03 -17.08 16.14
C ARG A 418 4.32 -16.29 16.03
N VAL A 419 5.44 -17.01 16.05
CA VAL A 419 6.76 -16.39 15.87
C VAL A 419 6.96 -16.04 14.40
N TYR A 420 7.30 -14.78 14.15
CA TYR A 420 7.73 -14.29 12.85
C TYR A 420 9.22 -13.93 12.85
N LEU A 421 9.96 -14.47 11.89
CA LEU A 421 11.34 -14.12 11.64
C LEU A 421 11.43 -13.43 10.29
N PHE A 422 12.16 -12.32 10.24
CA PHE A 422 12.37 -11.59 9.01
C PHE A 422 13.37 -12.32 8.10
N GLN A 423 13.23 -12.14 6.80
CA GLN A 423 14.20 -12.61 5.81
C GLN A 423 15.51 -11.81 5.94
N ASP A 424 16.33 -12.22 6.89
CA ASP A 424 17.59 -11.59 7.27
C ASP A 424 18.46 -12.63 7.99
N THR A 425 19.67 -12.27 8.37
CA THR A 425 20.54 -13.17 9.14
C THR A 425 19.93 -13.54 10.49
N VAL A 426 20.34 -14.68 11.06
CA VAL A 426 19.98 -15.06 12.43
C VAL A 426 20.45 -13.98 13.40
N TYR A 427 21.66 -13.45 13.20
CA TYR A 427 22.21 -12.36 13.99
C TYR A 427 21.27 -11.16 14.04
N ASN A 428 20.88 -10.63 12.88
CA ASN A 428 20.00 -9.46 12.78
C ASN A 428 18.63 -9.74 13.39
N ASN A 429 18.10 -10.95 13.20
CA ASN A 429 16.83 -11.36 13.82
C ASN A 429 16.88 -11.33 15.35
N ILE A 430 18.01 -11.65 16.00
CA ILE A 430 18.16 -11.53 17.45
C ILE A 430 18.45 -10.08 17.85
N ALA A 431 19.33 -9.38 17.11
CA ALA A 431 19.73 -8.00 17.39
C ALA A 431 18.58 -6.98 17.31
N MET A 432 17.44 -7.34 16.68
CA MET A 432 16.21 -6.55 16.76
C MET A 432 15.72 -6.30 18.19
N GLY A 433 16.10 -7.13 19.16
CA GLY A 433 15.81 -6.90 20.58
C GLY A 433 16.46 -5.63 21.12
N ARG A 434 17.69 -5.33 20.69
CA ARG A 434 18.45 -4.11 20.99
C ARG A 434 19.46 -3.86 19.86
N THR A 435 19.20 -2.85 19.05
CA THR A 435 19.94 -2.60 17.80
C THR A 435 21.38 -2.13 17.98
N ASP A 436 21.74 -1.63 19.15
CA ASP A 436 23.08 -1.19 19.54
C ASP A 436 23.86 -2.27 20.32
N ALA A 437 23.32 -3.50 20.41
CA ALA A 437 23.97 -4.61 21.10
C ALA A 437 25.27 -5.06 20.39
N THR A 438 26.28 -5.37 21.19
CA THR A 438 27.51 -5.96 20.69
C THR A 438 27.28 -7.41 20.24
N ARG A 439 28.20 -7.94 19.43
CA ARG A 439 28.10 -9.33 18.95
C ARG A 439 28.16 -10.34 20.11
N GLU A 440 28.93 -10.04 21.15
CA GLU A 440 29.04 -10.83 22.37
C GLU A 440 27.72 -10.87 23.13
N GLU A 441 27.02 -9.74 23.26
CA GLU A 441 25.71 -9.68 23.92
C GLU A 441 24.66 -10.49 23.17
N VAL A 442 24.67 -10.46 21.84
CA VAL A 442 23.79 -11.29 21.00
C VAL A 442 24.09 -12.78 21.22
N TYR A 443 25.36 -13.17 21.26
CA TYR A 443 25.76 -14.55 21.54
C TYR A 443 25.37 -15.01 22.94
N GLU A 444 25.52 -14.16 23.96
CA GLU A 444 25.07 -14.45 25.32
C GLU A 444 23.55 -14.60 25.39
N ALA A 445 22.78 -13.75 24.72
CA ALA A 445 21.33 -13.90 24.66
C ALA A 445 20.94 -15.21 23.96
N ALA A 446 21.65 -15.61 22.90
CA ALA A 446 21.44 -16.88 22.24
C ALA A 446 21.76 -18.10 23.12
N ARG A 447 22.84 -18.04 23.93
CA ARG A 447 23.17 -19.10 24.91
C ARG A 447 22.09 -19.23 25.98
N LYS A 448 21.64 -18.12 26.56
CA LYS A 448 20.55 -18.09 27.53
C LYS A 448 19.23 -18.63 26.97
N ALA A 449 18.96 -18.35 25.68
CA ALA A 449 17.80 -18.86 24.99
C ALA A 449 17.96 -20.28 24.43
N ARG A 450 19.08 -20.97 24.75
CA ARG A 450 19.36 -22.32 24.25
C ARG A 450 19.29 -22.43 22.71
N CYS A 451 19.67 -21.37 22.00
CA CYS A 451 19.70 -21.38 20.54
C CYS A 451 21.12 -21.28 19.95
N TYR A 452 22.13 -21.00 20.74
CA TYR A 452 23.51 -20.82 20.27
C TYR A 452 24.04 -22.07 19.53
N ASP A 453 23.86 -23.25 20.09
CA ASP A 453 24.45 -24.48 19.56
C ASP A 453 23.88 -24.83 18.18
N PHE A 454 22.57 -24.88 18.04
CA PHE A 454 21.97 -25.15 16.71
C PHE A 454 22.26 -24.05 15.68
N ILE A 455 22.42 -22.79 16.11
CA ILE A 455 22.79 -21.70 15.19
C ILE A 455 24.19 -21.95 14.64
N MET A 456 25.14 -22.42 15.47
CA MET A 456 26.50 -22.74 15.05
C MET A 456 26.57 -23.97 14.12
N GLU A 457 25.55 -24.82 14.10
CA GLU A 457 25.42 -25.95 13.15
C GLU A 457 24.88 -25.50 11.78
N LEU A 458 24.35 -24.29 11.66
CA LEU A 458 23.90 -23.74 10.37
C LEU A 458 25.12 -23.44 9.47
N PRO A 459 24.97 -23.46 8.13
CA PRO A 459 26.08 -23.30 7.19
C PRO A 459 26.99 -22.11 7.45
N ASP A 460 26.40 -20.93 7.77
CA ASP A 460 27.11 -19.68 8.05
C ASP A 460 26.92 -19.22 9.51
N GLY A 461 26.51 -20.13 10.41
CA GLY A 461 26.24 -19.79 11.81
C GLY A 461 25.26 -18.64 11.98
N PHE A 462 25.62 -17.63 12.76
CA PHE A 462 24.78 -16.43 12.99
C PHE A 462 24.57 -15.57 11.73
N ASP A 463 25.46 -15.68 10.73
CA ASP A 463 25.34 -14.93 9.48
C ASP A 463 24.48 -15.67 8.43
N THR A 464 23.94 -16.86 8.78
CA THR A 464 23.00 -17.60 7.94
C THR A 464 21.73 -16.78 7.73
N VAL A 465 21.36 -16.55 6.45
CA VAL A 465 20.13 -15.86 6.07
C VAL A 465 18.94 -16.81 6.18
N ILE A 466 17.96 -16.43 6.98
CA ILE A 466 16.72 -17.18 7.16
C ILE A 466 15.73 -16.83 6.07
N GLY A 467 15.04 -17.82 5.51
CA GLY A 467 13.95 -17.59 4.57
C GLY A 467 12.75 -16.86 5.21
N GLU A 468 11.85 -16.37 4.37
CA GLU A 468 10.66 -15.64 4.82
C GLU A 468 9.87 -16.42 5.88
N GLY A 469 9.49 -15.73 6.97
CA GLY A 469 8.78 -16.34 8.10
C GLY A 469 9.58 -17.41 8.87
N GLY A 470 10.88 -17.59 8.57
CA GLY A 470 11.71 -18.63 9.19
C GLY A 470 11.49 -20.02 8.56
N ALA A 471 11.14 -20.09 7.30
CA ALA A 471 10.76 -21.34 6.60
C ALA A 471 11.80 -22.47 6.68
N SER A 472 13.09 -22.13 6.88
CA SER A 472 14.18 -23.10 7.00
C SER A 472 14.39 -23.66 8.41
N LEU A 473 13.67 -23.15 9.42
CA LEU A 473 13.83 -23.51 10.82
C LEU A 473 12.60 -24.26 11.35
N SER A 474 12.83 -25.17 12.29
CA SER A 474 11.75 -25.84 13.04
C SER A 474 10.96 -24.83 13.92
N GLY A 475 9.75 -25.21 14.33
CA GLY A 475 8.94 -24.37 15.23
C GLY A 475 9.66 -24.02 16.53
N GLY A 476 10.37 -24.97 17.13
CA GLY A 476 11.12 -24.78 18.36
C GLY A 476 12.35 -23.88 18.21
N GLU A 477 13.04 -23.95 17.08
CA GLU A 477 14.18 -23.07 16.77
C GLU A 477 13.72 -21.62 16.59
N ARG A 478 12.64 -21.40 15.83
CA ARG A 478 12.04 -20.06 15.70
C ARG A 478 11.65 -19.47 17.04
N GLN A 479 11.04 -20.30 17.90
CA GLN A 479 10.62 -19.86 19.25
C GLN A 479 11.81 -19.44 20.10
N ARG A 480 12.91 -20.23 20.11
CA ARG A 480 14.13 -19.90 20.87
C ARG A 480 14.78 -18.61 20.37
N ILE A 481 14.81 -18.36 19.07
CA ILE A 481 15.28 -17.07 18.50
C ILE A 481 14.39 -15.91 18.98
N SER A 482 13.07 -16.08 19.02
CA SER A 482 12.15 -15.07 19.56
C SER A 482 12.40 -14.80 21.06
N ILE A 483 12.67 -15.84 21.84
CA ILE A 483 13.04 -15.70 23.26
C ILE A 483 14.39 -14.97 23.39
N ALA A 484 15.38 -15.28 22.52
CA ALA A 484 16.67 -14.58 22.52
C ALA A 484 16.50 -13.07 22.28
N ARG A 485 15.58 -12.66 21.38
CA ARG A 485 15.21 -11.24 21.20
C ARG A 485 14.75 -10.59 22.51
N CYS A 486 13.87 -11.28 23.23
CA CYS A 486 13.33 -10.78 24.49
C CYS A 486 14.39 -10.71 25.59
N ILE A 487 15.29 -11.71 25.67
CA ILE A 487 16.42 -11.73 26.61
C ILE A 487 17.38 -10.57 26.32
N LEU A 488 17.71 -10.33 25.04
CA LEU A 488 18.60 -9.24 24.63
C LEU A 488 18.01 -7.87 24.95
N LYS A 489 16.70 -7.69 24.76
CA LYS A 489 15.98 -6.47 25.10
C LYS A 489 15.98 -6.18 26.60
N ASP A 490 15.91 -7.19 27.42
CA ASP A 490 15.97 -7.14 28.90
C ASP A 490 14.88 -6.26 29.55
N ALA A 491 13.70 -6.14 28.96
CA ALA A 491 12.60 -5.34 29.48
C ALA A 491 12.09 -5.85 30.83
N PRO A 492 11.62 -4.97 31.76
CA PRO A 492 11.14 -5.35 33.09
C PRO A 492 9.81 -6.10 33.09
N ILE A 493 8.96 -5.88 32.11
CA ILE A 493 7.65 -6.54 31.95
C ILE A 493 7.76 -7.52 30.78
N VAL A 494 7.42 -8.79 31.00
CA VAL A 494 7.43 -9.83 29.98
C VAL A 494 6.02 -10.37 29.79
N ILE A 495 5.55 -10.36 28.55
CA ILE A 495 4.28 -10.95 28.14
C ILE A 495 4.59 -12.25 27.39
N LEU A 496 4.01 -13.37 27.87
CA LEU A 496 4.14 -14.66 27.20
C LEU A 496 2.76 -15.09 26.67
N ASP A 497 2.60 -15.11 25.35
CA ASP A 497 1.39 -15.61 24.70
C ASP A 497 1.65 -17.02 24.15
N GLU A 498 1.21 -18.05 24.87
CA GLU A 498 1.22 -19.47 24.45
C GLU A 498 2.55 -19.98 23.85
N ALA A 499 3.67 -19.60 24.45
CA ALA A 499 5.02 -19.75 23.92
C ALA A 499 5.48 -21.22 23.60
N THR A 500 4.61 -22.25 23.72
CA THR A 500 5.03 -23.66 23.60
C THR A 500 4.00 -24.55 22.86
N ALA A 501 3.04 -24.00 22.13
CA ALA A 501 1.86 -24.75 21.64
C ALA A 501 2.11 -25.75 20.51
N SER A 502 3.25 -25.77 19.82
CA SER A 502 3.47 -26.56 18.60
C SER A 502 4.87 -27.18 18.49
N VAL A 503 5.46 -27.64 19.61
CA VAL A 503 6.86 -28.05 19.65
C VAL A 503 6.96 -29.52 20.06
N ASP A 504 7.89 -30.24 19.45
CA ASP A 504 8.29 -31.59 19.78
C ASP A 504 8.90 -31.68 21.20
N ALA A 505 8.83 -32.85 21.82
CA ALA A 505 9.19 -33.06 23.22
C ALA A 505 10.65 -32.68 23.55
N ASP A 506 11.59 -32.86 22.63
CA ASP A 506 13.00 -32.54 22.82
C ASP A 506 13.24 -31.03 22.85
N ASN A 507 12.61 -30.30 21.97
CA ASN A 507 12.68 -28.83 21.94
C ASN A 507 11.91 -28.18 23.10
N GLU A 508 10.92 -28.85 23.68
CA GLU A 508 10.13 -28.33 24.79
C GLU A 508 10.98 -28.03 26.02
N SER A 509 11.92 -28.92 26.39
CA SER A 509 12.78 -28.70 27.55
C SER A 509 13.70 -27.48 27.37
N TYR A 510 14.27 -27.30 26.17
CA TYR A 510 15.12 -26.14 25.85
C TYR A 510 14.33 -24.83 25.88
N ILE A 511 13.09 -24.84 25.40
CA ILE A 511 12.22 -23.66 25.45
C ILE A 511 11.86 -23.31 26.89
N GLN A 512 11.56 -24.30 27.75
CA GLN A 512 11.26 -24.08 29.16
C GLN A 512 12.46 -23.49 29.89
N GLU A 513 13.68 -23.98 29.64
CA GLU A 513 14.89 -23.41 30.20
C GLU A 513 15.09 -21.95 29.71
N ALA A 514 14.89 -21.68 28.43
CA ALA A 514 14.99 -20.34 27.86
C ALA A 514 13.96 -19.37 28.46
N ILE A 515 12.71 -19.80 28.64
CA ILE A 515 11.65 -19.03 29.31
C ILE A 515 12.04 -18.78 30.78
N THR A 516 12.57 -19.79 31.48
CA THR A 516 13.02 -19.63 32.88
C THR A 516 14.12 -18.57 33.00
N GLN A 517 15.06 -18.53 32.06
CA GLN A 517 16.10 -17.48 32.02
C GLN A 517 15.50 -16.10 31.71
N LEU A 518 14.56 -16.00 30.75
CA LEU A 518 13.89 -14.76 30.42
C LEU A 518 13.12 -14.19 31.62
N CYS A 519 12.48 -15.05 32.42
CA CYS A 519 11.57 -14.65 33.49
C CYS A 519 12.27 -14.19 34.77
N ARG A 520 13.58 -14.44 34.94
CA ARG A 520 14.30 -14.13 36.20
C ARG A 520 14.26 -12.65 36.54
N GLY A 521 13.66 -12.32 37.71
CA GLY A 521 13.57 -10.95 38.22
C GLY A 521 12.70 -10.02 37.40
N LYS A 522 11.76 -10.57 36.61
CA LYS A 522 10.84 -9.84 35.77
C LYS A 522 9.42 -9.92 36.30
N THR A 523 8.58 -8.97 35.84
CA THR A 523 7.13 -8.98 36.04
C THR A 523 6.49 -9.68 34.85
N LEU A 524 5.66 -10.70 35.12
CA LEU A 524 5.19 -11.62 34.09
C LEU A 524 3.68 -11.57 33.92
N LEU A 525 3.22 -11.34 32.68
CA LEU A 525 1.85 -11.59 32.26
C LEU A 525 1.84 -12.79 31.32
N VAL A 526 1.23 -13.88 31.72
CA VAL A 526 1.29 -15.16 30.98
C VAL A 526 -0.10 -15.57 30.53
N ILE A 527 -0.31 -15.71 29.22
CA ILE A 527 -1.50 -16.39 28.69
C ILE A 527 -1.18 -17.88 28.68
N ALA A 528 -1.75 -18.59 29.67
CA ALA A 528 -1.32 -19.94 29.98
C ALA A 528 -2.29 -20.97 29.39
N HIS A 529 -1.71 -21.90 28.62
CA HIS A 529 -2.38 -23.10 28.13
C HIS A 529 -1.79 -24.39 28.73
N ARG A 530 -0.69 -24.31 29.48
CA ARG A 530 -0.04 -25.47 30.11
C ARG A 530 -0.15 -25.45 31.64
N LEU A 531 -0.46 -26.61 32.18
CA LEU A 531 -0.72 -26.80 33.61
C LEU A 531 0.49 -26.41 34.48
N ASN A 532 1.70 -26.74 34.05
CA ASN A 532 2.93 -26.43 34.81
C ASN A 532 3.16 -24.93 34.94
N THR A 533 2.88 -24.15 33.90
CA THR A 533 3.03 -22.68 33.92
C THR A 533 1.98 -22.05 34.85
N ILE A 534 0.75 -22.57 34.84
CA ILE A 534 -0.37 -22.06 35.64
C ILE A 534 -0.12 -22.28 37.14
N ARG A 535 0.42 -23.45 37.52
CA ARG A 535 0.66 -23.81 38.93
C ARG A 535 1.64 -22.89 39.65
N HIS A 536 2.59 -22.32 38.93
CA HIS A 536 3.64 -21.47 39.53
C HIS A 536 3.29 -19.98 39.50
N ALA A 537 2.10 -19.60 39.01
CA ALA A 537 1.66 -18.22 39.00
C ALA A 537 1.32 -17.77 40.44
N ASP A 538 1.75 -16.54 40.79
CA ASP A 538 1.38 -15.91 42.07
C ASP A 538 -0.13 -15.64 42.13
N GLU A 539 -0.73 -15.29 40.97
CA GLU A 539 -2.16 -15.07 40.83
C GLU A 539 -2.65 -15.56 39.45
N ILE A 540 -3.85 -16.09 39.42
CA ILE A 540 -4.50 -16.61 38.23
C ILE A 540 -5.80 -15.85 38.05
N LEU A 541 -6.03 -15.28 36.87
CA LEU A 541 -7.31 -14.69 36.47
C LEU A 541 -7.98 -15.58 35.43
N VAL A 542 -9.20 -15.98 35.71
CA VAL A 542 -10.04 -16.72 34.75
C VAL A 542 -10.88 -15.73 33.98
N ILE A 543 -10.62 -15.62 32.69
CA ILE A 543 -11.36 -14.71 31.79
C ILE A 543 -12.31 -15.53 30.95
N ASP A 544 -13.59 -15.23 31.06
CA ASP A 544 -14.64 -15.78 30.23
C ASP A 544 -15.59 -14.68 29.73
N GLN A 545 -15.93 -14.73 28.44
CA GLN A 545 -16.77 -13.73 27.79
C GLN A 545 -16.37 -12.28 28.11
N GLY A 546 -15.05 -12.01 28.12
CA GLY A 546 -14.51 -10.67 28.35
C GLY A 546 -14.56 -10.18 29.79
N ARG A 547 -14.88 -11.02 30.78
CA ARG A 547 -14.95 -10.68 32.21
C ARG A 547 -14.04 -11.56 33.02
N ILE A 548 -13.50 -11.03 34.12
CA ILE A 548 -12.84 -11.84 35.14
C ILE A 548 -13.92 -12.52 35.97
N VAL A 549 -14.00 -13.85 35.88
CA VAL A 549 -15.02 -14.65 36.57
C VAL A 549 -14.49 -15.35 37.83
N GLN A 550 -13.19 -15.63 37.91
CA GLN A 550 -12.51 -16.15 39.09
C GLN A 550 -11.09 -15.54 39.18
N ALA A 551 -10.60 -15.31 40.38
CA ALA A 551 -9.24 -14.82 40.65
C ALA A 551 -8.70 -15.48 41.93
N GLY A 552 -7.43 -15.90 41.94
CA GLY A 552 -6.79 -16.47 43.10
C GLY A 552 -5.57 -17.33 42.76
N ALA A 553 -4.99 -17.97 43.77
CA ALA A 553 -3.91 -18.93 43.60
C ALA A 553 -4.43 -20.29 43.09
N HIS A 554 -3.52 -21.13 42.56
CA HIS A 554 -3.87 -22.44 42.03
C HIS A 554 -4.68 -23.31 43.00
N ASP A 555 -4.19 -23.42 44.24
CA ASP A 555 -4.80 -24.29 45.24
C ASP A 555 -6.20 -23.80 45.64
N THR A 556 -6.37 -22.50 45.85
CA THR A 556 -7.67 -21.89 46.16
C THR A 556 -8.69 -22.12 45.03
N LEU A 557 -8.30 -21.90 43.76
CA LEU A 557 -9.17 -22.08 42.64
C LEU A 557 -9.49 -23.56 42.32
N MET A 558 -8.68 -24.50 42.79
CA MET A 558 -8.95 -25.94 42.70
C MET A 558 -9.97 -26.42 43.73
N GLU A 559 -10.09 -25.73 44.86
CA GLU A 559 -11.09 -26.04 45.89
C GLU A 559 -12.48 -25.52 45.50
N GLU A 560 -12.55 -24.43 44.73
CA GLU A 560 -13.79 -23.84 44.23
C GLU A 560 -14.38 -24.61 43.07
N GLU A 561 -15.72 -24.80 43.05
CA GLU A 561 -16.41 -25.24 41.85
C GLU A 561 -16.50 -24.10 40.83
N GLY A 562 -15.78 -24.23 39.71
CA GLY A 562 -15.75 -23.15 38.69
C GLY A 562 -15.16 -23.57 37.35
N ILE A 563 -14.99 -22.58 36.50
CA ILE A 563 -14.41 -22.76 35.16
C ILE A 563 -12.96 -23.24 35.28
N TYR A 564 -12.20 -22.73 36.27
CA TYR A 564 -10.82 -23.10 36.48
C TYR A 564 -10.65 -24.60 36.75
N ARG A 565 -11.36 -25.13 37.75
CA ARG A 565 -11.29 -26.55 38.10
C ARG A 565 -11.69 -27.45 36.94
N ARG A 566 -12.75 -27.10 36.21
CA ARG A 566 -13.16 -27.83 34.99
C ARG A 566 -12.08 -27.82 33.91
N PHE A 567 -11.46 -26.65 33.68
CA PHE A 567 -10.41 -26.47 32.69
C PHE A 567 -9.17 -27.31 33.03
N ILE A 568 -8.75 -27.36 34.29
CA ILE A 568 -7.60 -28.14 34.77
C ILE A 568 -7.90 -29.65 34.73
N THR A 569 -9.06 -30.08 35.23
CA THR A 569 -9.47 -31.49 35.26
C THR A 569 -9.60 -32.09 33.84
N ALA A 570 -10.17 -31.36 32.93
CA ALA A 570 -10.28 -31.79 31.53
C ALA A 570 -8.91 -32.01 30.86
N ARG A 571 -7.88 -31.26 31.23
CA ARG A 571 -6.52 -31.41 30.70
C ARG A 571 -5.65 -32.44 31.44
N SER A 572 -5.97 -32.75 32.66
CA SER A 572 -5.27 -33.79 33.42
C SER A 572 -5.70 -35.22 33.03
N ASN A 573 -6.85 -35.36 32.39
CA ASN A 573 -7.39 -36.65 31.91
C ASN A 573 -7.50 -36.71 30.38
N PRO A 574 -6.45 -37.08 29.63
CA PRO A 574 -6.49 -37.14 28.17
C PRO A 574 -7.44 -38.21 27.60
N THR A 575 -7.94 -39.14 28.42
CA THR A 575 -8.81 -40.26 27.97
C THR A 575 -10.29 -39.88 27.77
N SER A 576 -10.71 -38.65 28.10
CA SER A 576 -12.11 -38.22 27.90
C SER A 576 -12.49 -37.77 26.47
N TRP A 577 -11.54 -37.77 25.53
CA TRP A 577 -11.78 -37.37 24.14
C TRP A 577 -12.19 -38.51 23.21
N CYS A 578 -12.30 -39.74 23.73
CA CYS A 578 -12.72 -40.93 23.00
C CYS A 578 -14.10 -41.46 23.43
N ARG A 579 -15.00 -40.60 23.87
CA ARG A 579 -16.41 -40.99 24.08
C ARG A 579 -17.36 -39.99 23.44
#